data_1c6b977a7373d949cf1fbfd9b3ddaac0
#
_entry.id   1c6b977a7373d949cf1fbfd9b3ddaac0
#
_cell.length_a   1.000
_cell.length_b   1.000
_cell.length_c   1.000
_cell.angle_alpha   90.00
_cell.angle_beta   90.00
_cell.angle_gamma   90.00
#
_symmetry.space_group_name_H-M   'P 1'
#
loop_
_entity.id
_entity.type
_entity.pdbx_description
1 polymer ?
#
loop_
_entity_poly.entity_id
_entity_poly.type
_entity_poly.pdbx_seq_one_letter_code
_entity_poly.pdbx_strand_id
1 'polypeptide(L)'
;MIGTVSAVFILVSFQSCRNINSNILFKIPKGSDFKYDSIPLVPQEDFRLAPGDRFSFIFGTNDGENIVLSLSGVQNQIGSGSNINTRNNLQNQMNYLVRQDGTANLPLLGLIPVAGKTIVQMENEIKDKLSANYVNPFVQIRVTNQRVIIFPGKGDAQVVQIQNANTSLLEAIALAGGVRDEGRANSIKLMRKTKKGREIYKIDLSTINGLRNAQMIVQSNDYIYVDFKPRLATSLFVEISPWLSVMTTALLTWNIIRPN
;
A
#
# COMPACT_ATOMS: atom_id res chain seq x y z
N MET A 1 5.66 43.56 41.16
CA MET A 1 4.54 43.01 40.37
C MET A 1 4.95 42.44 38.99
N ILE A 2 5.95 42.99 38.30
CA ILE A 2 6.38 42.49 36.95
C ILE A 2 7.05 41.12 37.03
N GLY A 3 7.82 40.84 38.10
CA GLY A 3 8.52 39.55 38.26
C GLY A 3 7.61 38.34 38.54
N THR A 4 6.48 38.55 39.21
CA THR A 4 5.51 37.48 39.53
C THR A 4 4.67 37.07 38.30
N VAL A 5 4.36 38.00 37.41
CA VAL A 5 3.64 37.71 36.14
C VAL A 5 4.52 36.93 35.18
N SER A 6 5.83 37.25 35.11
CA SER A 6 6.79 36.53 34.27
C SER A 6 7.00 35.07 34.72
N ALA A 7 7.06 34.83 36.04
CA ALA A 7 7.21 33.48 36.59
C ALA A 7 5.97 32.59 36.35
N VAL A 8 4.76 33.14 36.41
CA VAL A 8 3.51 32.40 36.10
C VAL A 8 3.41 32.05 34.62
N PHE A 9 3.88 32.93 33.72
CA PHE A 9 3.88 32.67 32.29
C PHE A 9 4.85 31.51 31.88
N ILE A 10 5.99 31.42 32.57
CA ILE A 10 6.97 30.33 32.37
C ILE A 10 6.43 29.00 32.88
N LEU A 11 5.70 28.94 33.98
CA LEU A 11 5.12 27.75 34.57
C LEU A 11 3.97 27.16 33.73
N VAL A 12 3.16 27.99 33.07
CA VAL A 12 2.06 27.56 32.20
C VAL A 12 2.59 26.94 30.87
N SER A 13 3.78 27.36 30.40
CA SER A 13 4.40 26.88 29.18
C SER A 13 4.86 25.40 29.23
N PHE A 14 5.08 24.85 30.42
CA PHE A 14 5.55 23.45 30.57
C PHE A 14 4.44 22.39 30.52
N GLN A 15 3.18 22.76 30.59
CA GLN A 15 2.08 21.78 30.56
C GLN A 15 1.59 21.42 29.17
N SER A 16 2.00 22.11 28.11
CA SER A 16 1.45 21.95 26.75
C SER A 16 2.07 20.81 25.90
N CYS A 17 3.10 20.11 26.39
CA CYS A 17 3.84 19.12 25.58
C CYS A 17 3.20 17.74 25.45
N ARG A 18 2.01 17.50 26.01
CA ARG A 18 1.46 16.13 26.09
C ARG A 18 0.71 15.66 24.83
N ASN A 19 0.30 16.55 23.94
CA ASN A 19 -0.57 16.23 22.81
C ASN A 19 0.09 16.22 21.41
N ILE A 20 1.41 16.39 21.31
CA ILE A 20 2.11 16.64 20.04
C ILE A 20 2.24 15.37 19.17
N ASN A 21 1.92 14.18 19.70
CA ASN A 21 2.10 12.89 19.03
C ASN A 21 0.79 12.11 18.78
N SER A 22 -0.36 12.79 18.72
CA SER A 22 -1.66 12.11 18.54
C SER A 22 -1.84 11.44 17.19
N ASN A 23 -1.14 11.92 16.15
CA ASN A 23 -1.30 11.45 14.77
C ASN A 23 -0.32 10.33 14.36
N ILE A 24 0.48 9.81 15.29
CA ILE A 24 1.38 8.68 15.00
C ILE A 24 0.57 7.39 15.11
N LEU A 25 0.35 6.73 13.97
CA LEU A 25 -0.27 5.42 13.90
C LEU A 25 0.69 4.31 14.34
N PHE A 26 0.15 3.16 14.76
CA PHE A 26 0.90 1.94 15.07
C PHE A 26 2.07 2.13 16.04
N LYS A 27 1.90 3.03 17.01
CA LYS A 27 2.90 3.31 18.03
C LYS A 27 2.97 2.13 19.01
N ILE A 28 4.18 1.63 19.21
CA ILE A 28 4.44 0.64 20.27
C ILE A 28 4.50 1.38 21.60
N PRO A 29 3.73 0.97 22.64
CA PRO A 29 3.78 1.59 23.95
C PRO A 29 5.20 1.56 24.52
N LYS A 30 5.62 2.65 25.17
CA LYS A 30 6.93 2.69 25.87
C LYS A 30 6.92 1.65 26.99
N GLY A 31 7.98 0.83 27.04
CA GLY A 31 8.12 -0.22 28.06
C GLY A 31 7.45 -1.55 27.73
N SER A 32 6.80 -1.69 26.55
CA SER A 32 6.34 -3.00 26.08
C SER A 32 7.51 -3.79 25.48
N ASP A 33 7.65 -5.07 25.84
CA ASP A 33 8.60 -6.02 25.23
C ASP A 33 8.02 -6.57 23.92
N PHE A 34 7.81 -5.67 22.93
CA PHE A 34 7.28 -6.06 21.64
C PHE A 34 8.37 -6.71 20.78
N LYS A 35 8.18 -7.97 20.40
CA LYS A 35 9.10 -8.71 19.54
C LYS A 35 8.64 -8.59 18.08
N TYR A 36 9.58 -8.25 17.20
CA TYR A 36 9.36 -8.27 15.76
C TYR A 36 9.66 -9.67 15.20
N ASP A 37 8.92 -10.02 14.16
CA ASP A 37 9.14 -11.28 13.45
C ASP A 37 10.40 -11.20 12.56
N SER A 38 10.98 -12.35 12.24
CA SER A 38 12.11 -12.44 11.32
C SER A 38 11.66 -12.18 9.87
N ILE A 39 12.44 -11.40 9.13
CA ILE A 39 12.09 -10.98 7.77
C ILE A 39 12.25 -12.14 6.77
N PRO A 40 11.17 -12.63 6.15
CA PRO A 40 11.26 -13.61 5.07
C PRO A 40 11.60 -12.89 3.75
N LEU A 41 12.70 -13.27 3.10
CA LEU A 41 13.09 -12.71 1.81
C LEU A 41 12.23 -13.22 0.65
N VAL A 42 11.69 -14.42 0.78
CA VAL A 42 10.80 -15.07 -0.18
C VAL A 42 9.45 -15.29 0.49
N PRO A 43 8.32 -15.17 -0.23
CA PRO A 43 7.01 -15.51 0.32
C PRO A 43 7.02 -16.92 0.91
N GLN A 44 6.57 -17.07 2.15
CA GLN A 44 6.53 -18.37 2.83
C GLN A 44 5.36 -19.24 2.35
N GLU A 45 4.31 -18.62 1.82
CA GLU A 45 3.15 -19.29 1.29
C GLU A 45 2.78 -18.68 -0.06
N ASP A 46 2.36 -19.53 -1.00
CA ASP A 46 1.80 -19.08 -2.25
C ASP A 46 0.49 -18.31 -2.03
N PHE A 47 0.28 -17.29 -2.86
CA PHE A 47 -0.99 -16.57 -2.87
C PHE A 47 -2.15 -17.53 -3.16
N ARG A 48 -3.19 -17.46 -2.34
CA ARG A 48 -4.44 -18.21 -2.53
C ARG A 48 -5.60 -17.25 -2.73
N LEU A 49 -6.44 -17.59 -3.71
CA LEU A 49 -7.66 -16.83 -3.97
C LEU A 49 -8.59 -16.83 -2.76
N ALA A 50 -9.12 -15.67 -2.44
CA ALA A 50 -10.07 -15.46 -1.36
C ALA A 50 -11.37 -14.81 -1.86
N PRO A 51 -12.49 -14.96 -1.17
CA PRO A 51 -13.70 -14.21 -1.48
C PRO A 51 -13.45 -12.71 -1.57
N GLY A 52 -13.95 -12.08 -2.65
CA GLY A 52 -13.70 -10.67 -2.97
C GLY A 52 -12.52 -10.43 -3.90
N ASP A 53 -11.66 -11.42 -4.16
CA ASP A 53 -10.62 -11.29 -5.16
C ASP A 53 -11.24 -11.21 -6.57
N ARG A 54 -10.54 -10.47 -7.42
CA ARG A 54 -10.85 -10.35 -8.85
C ARG A 54 -9.69 -10.87 -9.67
N PHE A 55 -10.01 -11.61 -10.70
CA PHE A 55 -9.00 -12.15 -11.60
C PHE A 55 -9.46 -12.11 -13.05
N SER A 56 -8.54 -11.99 -13.97
CA SER A 56 -8.77 -12.21 -15.39
C SER A 56 -8.53 -13.68 -15.73
N PHE A 57 -9.32 -14.20 -16.65
CA PHE A 57 -9.24 -15.55 -17.15
C PHE A 57 -9.08 -15.50 -18.66
N ILE A 58 -8.02 -16.09 -19.16
CA ILE A 58 -7.73 -16.22 -20.59
C ILE A 58 -7.66 -17.71 -20.91
N PHE A 59 -8.40 -18.09 -21.93
CA PHE A 59 -8.41 -19.44 -22.45
C PHE A 59 -8.19 -19.41 -23.98
N GLY A 60 -7.29 -20.22 -24.46
CA GLY A 60 -6.98 -20.36 -25.86
C GLY A 60 -6.75 -21.81 -26.24
N THR A 61 -6.77 -22.09 -27.56
CA THR A 61 -6.33 -23.35 -28.13
C THR A 61 -4.84 -23.31 -28.42
N ASN A 62 -4.27 -24.49 -28.77
CA ASN A 62 -2.86 -24.62 -29.14
C ASN A 62 -2.47 -23.80 -30.37
N ASP A 63 -3.46 -23.48 -31.22
CA ASP A 63 -3.28 -22.66 -32.44
C ASP A 63 -3.23 -21.16 -32.14
N GLY A 64 -3.24 -20.76 -30.84
CA GLY A 64 -3.12 -19.39 -30.39
C GLY A 64 -4.41 -18.56 -30.47
N GLU A 65 -5.54 -19.18 -30.83
CA GLU A 65 -6.84 -18.49 -30.81
C GLU A 65 -7.34 -18.27 -29.38
N ASN A 66 -7.66 -17.05 -29.05
CA ASN A 66 -8.21 -16.72 -27.74
C ASN A 66 -9.74 -16.86 -27.75
N ILE A 67 -10.21 -18.01 -27.33
CA ILE A 67 -11.62 -18.39 -27.38
C ILE A 67 -12.47 -17.49 -26.46
N VAL A 68 -11.97 -17.11 -25.29
CA VAL A 68 -12.73 -16.26 -24.36
C VAL A 68 -12.98 -14.88 -24.98
N LEU A 69 -11.98 -14.31 -25.64
CA LEU A 69 -12.13 -13.03 -26.33
C LEU A 69 -13.09 -13.15 -27.53
N SER A 70 -13.02 -14.25 -28.27
CA SER A 70 -13.92 -14.51 -29.38
C SER A 70 -15.37 -14.65 -28.95
N LEU A 71 -15.64 -15.41 -27.89
CA LEU A 71 -16.99 -15.58 -27.34
C LEU A 71 -17.62 -14.31 -26.78
N SER A 72 -16.83 -13.41 -26.27
CA SER A 72 -17.32 -12.12 -25.77
C SER A 72 -17.60 -11.08 -26.86
N GLY A 73 -17.38 -11.41 -28.13
CA GLY A 73 -17.54 -10.49 -29.26
C GLY A 73 -16.48 -9.40 -29.36
N VAL A 74 -15.53 -9.39 -28.44
CA VAL A 74 -14.47 -8.38 -28.35
C VAL A 74 -13.52 -8.47 -29.53
N GLN A 75 -13.30 -9.67 -30.06
CA GLN A 75 -12.37 -9.89 -31.18
C GLN A 75 -12.81 -9.16 -32.45
N ASN A 76 -14.12 -9.03 -32.69
CA ASN A 76 -14.65 -8.32 -33.84
C ASN A 76 -14.47 -6.79 -33.74
N GLN A 77 -14.24 -6.26 -32.54
CA GLN A 77 -13.95 -4.84 -32.31
C GLN A 77 -12.45 -4.53 -32.37
N ILE A 78 -11.59 -5.55 -32.37
CA ILE A 78 -10.13 -5.41 -32.48
C ILE A 78 -9.74 -5.54 -33.96
N GLY A 79 -10.31 -4.76 -34.85
CA GLY A 79 -9.87 -4.64 -36.25
C GLY A 79 -8.46 -4.07 -36.33
N SER A 80 -7.81 -4.26 -37.50
CA SER A 80 -6.40 -3.89 -37.77
C SER A 80 -6.02 -2.41 -37.52
N GLY A 81 -6.91 -1.59 -37.00
CA GLY A 81 -6.68 -0.18 -36.67
C GLY A 81 -7.05 0.25 -35.24
N SER A 82 -7.41 -0.69 -34.36
CA SER A 82 -7.79 -0.31 -32.99
C SER A 82 -6.54 0.03 -32.14
N ASN A 83 -6.57 1.21 -31.52
CA ASN A 83 -5.52 1.69 -30.62
C ASN A 83 -5.23 0.69 -29.49
N ILE A 84 -3.97 0.57 -29.10
CA ILE A 84 -3.48 -0.28 -28.00
C ILE A 84 -4.29 -0.04 -26.71
N ASN A 85 -4.76 1.19 -26.51
CA ASN A 85 -5.59 1.58 -25.35
C ASN A 85 -6.96 0.88 -25.35
N THR A 86 -7.56 0.63 -26.51
CA THR A 86 -8.84 -0.09 -26.62
C THR A 86 -8.66 -1.57 -26.27
N ARG A 87 -7.56 -2.19 -26.70
CA ARG A 87 -7.21 -3.58 -26.33
C ARG A 87 -7.03 -3.75 -24.83
N ASN A 88 -6.27 -2.86 -24.20
CA ASN A 88 -6.03 -2.88 -22.76
C ASN A 88 -7.31 -2.66 -21.95
N ASN A 89 -8.20 -1.77 -22.40
CA ASN A 89 -9.48 -1.55 -21.76
C ASN A 89 -10.42 -2.76 -21.85
N LEU A 90 -10.43 -3.46 -22.97
CA LEU A 90 -11.28 -4.63 -23.16
C LEU A 90 -10.78 -5.84 -22.36
N GLN A 91 -9.47 -6.05 -22.24
CA GLN A 91 -8.89 -7.07 -21.36
C GLN A 91 -9.13 -6.79 -19.88
N ASN A 92 -9.16 -5.52 -19.49
CA ASN A 92 -9.48 -5.11 -18.11
C ASN A 92 -10.97 -5.26 -17.75
N GLN A 93 -11.87 -5.34 -18.73
CA GLN A 93 -13.30 -5.53 -18.51
C GLN A 93 -13.68 -6.98 -18.15
N MET A 94 -12.85 -7.96 -18.47
CA MET A 94 -13.11 -9.37 -18.17
C MET A 94 -12.56 -9.80 -16.83
N ASN A 95 -13.03 -9.16 -15.78
CA ASN A 95 -12.67 -9.53 -14.41
C ASN A 95 -13.77 -10.39 -13.79
N TYR A 96 -13.38 -11.57 -13.33
CA TYR A 96 -14.26 -12.49 -12.61
C TYR A 96 -14.08 -12.30 -11.12
N LEU A 97 -15.19 -12.29 -10.40
CA LEU A 97 -15.21 -12.10 -8.95
C LEU A 97 -15.28 -13.46 -8.25
N VAL A 98 -14.43 -13.67 -7.26
CA VAL A 98 -14.59 -14.74 -6.28
C VAL A 98 -15.73 -14.37 -5.34
N ARG A 99 -16.83 -15.10 -5.38
CA ARG A 99 -18.03 -14.87 -4.59
C ARG A 99 -17.79 -15.20 -3.12
N GLN A 100 -18.72 -14.81 -2.26
CA GLN A 100 -18.63 -15.09 -0.81
C GLN A 100 -18.69 -16.59 -0.49
N ASP A 101 -19.35 -17.38 -1.35
CA ASP A 101 -19.38 -18.85 -1.26
C ASP A 101 -18.09 -19.53 -1.73
N GLY A 102 -17.09 -18.74 -2.17
CA GLY A 102 -15.81 -19.24 -2.67
C GLY A 102 -15.83 -19.70 -4.12
N THR A 103 -16.93 -19.49 -4.87
CA THR A 103 -17.04 -19.86 -6.27
C THR A 103 -16.79 -18.68 -7.20
N ALA A 104 -16.44 -18.95 -8.46
CA ALA A 104 -16.44 -17.97 -9.54
C ALA A 104 -17.22 -18.54 -10.75
N ASN A 105 -17.94 -17.66 -11.46
CA ASN A 105 -18.66 -18.02 -12.67
C ASN A 105 -17.79 -17.73 -13.89
N LEU A 106 -17.29 -18.78 -14.52
CA LEU A 106 -16.42 -18.68 -15.69
C LEU A 106 -17.16 -19.10 -16.97
N PRO A 107 -16.87 -18.45 -18.11
CA PRO A 107 -17.42 -18.89 -19.39
C PRO A 107 -17.00 -20.33 -19.67
N LEU A 108 -17.84 -21.09 -20.34
CA LEU A 108 -17.69 -22.51 -20.69
C LEU A 108 -17.73 -23.50 -19.50
N LEU A 109 -17.39 -23.05 -18.27
CA LEU A 109 -17.25 -23.90 -17.09
C LEU A 109 -18.37 -23.69 -16.06
N GLY A 110 -19.08 -22.55 -16.15
CA GLY A 110 -20.08 -22.17 -15.15
C GLY A 110 -19.46 -21.88 -13.78
N LEU A 111 -20.16 -22.25 -12.72
CA LEU A 111 -19.72 -22.05 -11.35
C LEU A 111 -18.69 -23.09 -10.94
N ILE A 112 -17.49 -22.63 -10.57
CA ILE A 112 -16.42 -23.50 -10.06
C ILE A 112 -15.89 -23.01 -8.72
N PRO A 113 -15.49 -23.90 -7.79
CA PRO A 113 -14.88 -23.53 -6.53
C PRO A 113 -13.44 -23.07 -6.77
N VAL A 114 -13.10 -21.84 -6.33
CA VAL A 114 -11.81 -21.20 -6.57
C VAL A 114 -11.13 -20.74 -5.27
N ALA A 115 -11.88 -20.44 -4.22
CA ALA A 115 -11.31 -19.99 -2.95
C ALA A 115 -10.39 -21.04 -2.32
N GLY A 116 -9.27 -20.60 -1.75
CA GLY A 116 -8.25 -21.42 -1.11
C GLY A 116 -7.26 -22.08 -2.07
N LYS A 117 -7.49 -22.02 -3.38
CA LYS A 117 -6.58 -22.54 -4.41
C LYS A 117 -5.51 -21.53 -4.78
N THR A 118 -4.31 -22.01 -5.12
CA THR A 118 -3.30 -21.18 -5.78
C THR A 118 -3.66 -20.94 -7.23
N ILE A 119 -3.02 -19.95 -7.87
CA ILE A 119 -3.22 -19.67 -9.30
C ILE A 119 -2.90 -20.90 -10.13
N VAL A 120 -1.76 -21.55 -9.86
CA VAL A 120 -1.33 -22.78 -10.58
C VAL A 120 -2.32 -23.93 -10.41
N GLN A 121 -2.84 -24.14 -9.18
CA GLN A 121 -3.85 -25.17 -8.94
C GLN A 121 -5.13 -24.91 -9.73
N MET A 122 -5.54 -23.65 -9.79
CA MET A 122 -6.73 -23.24 -10.52
C MET A 122 -6.54 -23.38 -12.04
N GLU A 123 -5.39 -22.97 -12.58
CA GLU A 123 -5.06 -23.12 -14.01
C GLU A 123 -5.07 -24.58 -14.42
N ASN A 124 -4.44 -25.47 -13.63
CA ASN A 124 -4.42 -26.91 -13.92
C ASN A 124 -5.82 -27.53 -13.88
N GLU A 125 -6.63 -27.23 -12.85
CA GLU A 125 -7.99 -27.75 -12.75
C GLU A 125 -8.88 -27.31 -13.92
N ILE A 126 -8.76 -26.05 -14.32
CA ILE A 126 -9.51 -25.51 -15.46
C ILE A 126 -9.02 -26.18 -16.77
N LYS A 127 -7.71 -26.31 -16.91
CA LYS A 127 -7.12 -26.99 -18.05
C LYS A 127 -7.65 -28.43 -18.18
N ASP A 128 -7.69 -29.20 -17.09
CA ASP A 128 -8.19 -30.54 -17.05
C ASP A 128 -9.68 -30.60 -17.47
N LYS A 129 -10.50 -29.70 -16.95
CA LYS A 129 -11.94 -29.63 -17.32
C LYS A 129 -12.14 -29.26 -18.80
N LEU A 130 -11.31 -28.39 -19.36
CA LEU A 130 -11.40 -27.96 -20.74
C LEU A 130 -10.82 -29.01 -21.71
N SER A 131 -9.90 -29.86 -21.27
CA SER A 131 -9.28 -30.93 -22.11
C SER A 131 -10.27 -31.96 -22.58
N ALA A 132 -11.47 -32.03 -21.98
CA ALA A 132 -12.55 -32.88 -22.46
C ALA A 132 -13.08 -32.45 -23.86
N ASN A 133 -13.03 -31.15 -24.16
CA ASN A 133 -13.60 -30.58 -25.39
C ASN A 133 -12.55 -29.90 -26.29
N TYR A 134 -11.35 -29.65 -25.78
CA TYR A 134 -10.29 -28.91 -26.48
C TYR A 134 -8.96 -29.63 -26.38
N VAL A 135 -8.21 -29.70 -27.48
CA VAL A 135 -6.89 -30.34 -27.51
C VAL A 135 -5.85 -29.35 -26.93
N ASN A 136 -5.14 -29.78 -25.86
CA ASN A 136 -4.08 -29.01 -25.21
C ASN A 136 -4.48 -27.55 -24.93
N PRO A 137 -5.55 -27.29 -24.18
CA PRO A 137 -5.99 -25.93 -23.94
C PRO A 137 -4.94 -25.15 -23.15
N PHE A 138 -4.74 -23.89 -23.52
CA PHE A 138 -3.95 -22.90 -22.75
C PHE A 138 -4.85 -22.15 -21.80
N VAL A 139 -4.48 -22.10 -20.53
CA VAL A 139 -5.22 -21.37 -19.50
C VAL A 139 -4.25 -20.45 -18.77
N GLN A 140 -4.63 -19.19 -18.61
CA GLN A 140 -3.89 -18.20 -17.84
C GLN A 140 -4.83 -17.43 -16.93
N ILE A 141 -4.44 -17.31 -15.68
CA ILE A 141 -5.16 -16.56 -14.64
C ILE A 141 -4.25 -15.50 -14.08
N ARG A 142 -4.78 -14.28 -13.95
CA ARG A 142 -4.08 -13.16 -13.30
C ARG A 142 -5.01 -12.48 -12.32
N VAL A 143 -4.60 -12.36 -11.07
CA VAL A 143 -5.33 -11.58 -10.06
C VAL A 143 -5.12 -10.09 -10.35
N THR A 144 -6.23 -9.33 -10.40
CA THR A 144 -6.22 -7.94 -10.87
C THR A 144 -6.40 -6.91 -9.76
N ASN A 145 -6.79 -7.33 -8.56
CA ASN A 145 -7.04 -6.42 -7.44
C ASN A 145 -6.02 -6.54 -6.30
N GLN A 146 -4.85 -7.11 -6.58
CA GLN A 146 -3.77 -7.15 -5.59
C GLN A 146 -3.28 -5.74 -5.26
N ARG A 147 -3.25 -5.41 -3.98
CA ARG A 147 -2.86 -4.08 -3.51
C ARG A 147 -2.18 -4.14 -2.16
N VAL A 148 -1.35 -3.14 -1.88
CA VAL A 148 -0.77 -2.84 -0.57
C VAL A 148 -1.19 -1.45 -0.13
N ILE A 149 -1.23 -1.22 1.17
CA ILE A 149 -1.53 0.10 1.73
C ILE A 149 -0.26 0.64 2.35
N ILE A 150 0.19 1.80 1.88
CA ILE A 150 1.46 2.41 2.27
C ILE A 150 1.18 3.74 2.96
N PHE A 151 1.76 3.90 4.14
CA PHE A 151 1.81 5.13 4.91
C PHE A 151 3.24 5.69 4.80
N PRO A 152 3.52 6.62 3.87
CA PRO A 152 4.90 7.00 3.51
C PRO A 152 5.57 7.96 4.51
N GLY A 153 5.12 8.01 5.72
CA GLY A 153 5.52 8.95 6.76
C GLY A 153 4.38 9.90 7.10
N LYS A 154 4.65 11.22 7.15
CA LYS A 154 3.61 12.23 7.32
C LYS A 154 2.82 12.40 6.02
N GLY A 155 1.49 12.42 6.12
CA GLY A 155 0.57 12.61 5.00
C GLY A 155 -0.36 11.42 4.79
N ASP A 156 -1.05 11.43 3.65
CA ASP A 156 -2.11 10.48 3.36
C ASP A 156 -1.55 9.10 3.03
N ALA A 157 -2.27 8.08 3.46
CA ALA A 157 -2.03 6.72 3.05
C ALA A 157 -2.32 6.54 1.56
N GLN A 158 -1.55 5.70 0.90
CA GLN A 158 -1.71 5.38 -0.52
C GLN A 158 -2.02 3.91 -0.71
N VAL A 159 -2.98 3.63 -1.58
CA VAL A 159 -3.27 2.27 -2.03
C VAL A 159 -2.52 2.03 -3.33
N VAL A 160 -1.51 1.18 -3.27
CA VAL A 160 -0.67 0.83 -4.43
C VAL A 160 -1.10 -0.51 -4.97
N GLN A 161 -1.43 -0.57 -6.26
CA GLN A 161 -1.73 -1.83 -6.94
C GLN A 161 -0.44 -2.57 -7.28
N ILE A 162 -0.41 -3.87 -6.97
CA ILE A 162 0.71 -4.75 -7.28
C ILE A 162 0.43 -5.36 -8.66
N GLN A 163 1.20 -4.96 -9.66
CA GLN A 163 1.07 -5.48 -11.03
C GLN A 163 1.91 -6.74 -11.25
N ASN A 164 2.95 -6.92 -10.44
CA ASN A 164 3.91 -8.02 -10.55
C ASN A 164 3.98 -8.79 -9.22
N ALA A 165 3.88 -10.12 -9.30
CA ALA A 165 3.96 -10.99 -8.12
C ALA A 165 5.29 -10.87 -7.34
N ASN A 166 6.36 -10.39 -8.00
CA ASN A 166 7.68 -10.20 -7.41
C ASN A 166 7.96 -8.75 -7.02
N THR A 167 6.93 -7.91 -6.83
CA THR A 167 7.11 -6.53 -6.38
C THR A 167 7.80 -6.49 -5.02
N SER A 168 8.95 -5.84 -4.96
CA SER A 168 9.73 -5.70 -3.73
C SER A 168 9.17 -4.60 -2.83
N LEU A 169 9.54 -4.62 -1.54
CA LEU A 169 9.19 -3.55 -0.60
C LEU A 169 9.68 -2.17 -1.09
N LEU A 170 10.90 -2.12 -1.62
CA LEU A 170 11.46 -0.87 -2.13
C LEU A 170 10.69 -0.34 -3.33
N GLU A 171 10.32 -1.22 -4.26
CA GLU A 171 9.50 -0.88 -5.41
C GLU A 171 8.11 -0.39 -5.00
N ALA A 172 7.46 -1.08 -4.04
CA ALA A 172 6.17 -0.66 -3.52
C ALA A 172 6.23 0.74 -2.88
N ILE A 173 7.27 1.03 -2.09
CA ILE A 173 7.50 2.36 -1.51
C ILE A 173 7.75 3.39 -2.60
N ALA A 174 8.53 3.05 -3.64
CA ALA A 174 8.78 3.95 -4.77
C ALA A 174 7.49 4.27 -5.55
N LEU A 175 6.62 3.30 -5.78
CA LEU A 175 5.30 3.49 -6.38
C LEU A 175 4.39 4.42 -5.54
N ALA A 176 4.58 4.45 -4.23
CA ALA A 176 3.90 5.38 -3.32
C ALA A 176 4.56 6.78 -3.26
N GLY A 177 5.55 7.07 -4.14
CA GLY A 177 6.26 8.34 -4.15
C GLY A 177 7.46 8.42 -3.20
N GLY A 178 7.94 7.26 -2.69
CA GLY A 178 9.11 7.18 -1.83
C GLY A 178 8.83 7.47 -0.35
N VAL A 179 9.89 7.57 0.43
CA VAL A 179 9.84 7.99 1.84
C VAL A 179 9.80 9.52 1.86
N ARG A 180 8.77 10.09 2.48
CA ARG A 180 8.60 11.56 2.57
C ARG A 180 9.61 12.19 3.54
N ASP A 181 9.81 13.51 3.46
CA ASP A 181 10.85 14.28 4.18
C ASP A 181 10.92 14.06 5.69
N GLU A 182 9.79 13.81 6.33
CA GLU A 182 9.73 13.53 7.77
C GLU A 182 9.76 12.02 8.07
N GLY A 183 9.75 11.18 7.03
CA GLY A 183 9.76 9.73 7.14
C GLY A 183 11.12 9.19 7.60
N ARG A 184 11.08 8.14 8.39
CA ARG A 184 12.26 7.49 8.97
C ARG A 184 12.55 6.21 8.20
N ALA A 185 13.48 6.26 7.24
CA ALA A 185 13.91 5.09 6.49
C ALA A 185 14.50 3.98 7.37
N ASN A 186 14.99 4.30 8.58
CA ASN A 186 15.50 3.33 9.55
C ASN A 186 14.39 2.66 10.40
N SER A 187 13.12 3.00 10.18
CA SER A 187 12.02 2.43 10.96
C SER A 187 10.77 2.29 10.08
N ILE A 188 10.81 1.28 9.22
CA ILE A 188 9.69 0.87 8.39
C ILE A 188 9.10 -0.39 8.99
N LYS A 189 7.78 -0.44 9.11
CA LYS A 189 7.04 -1.60 9.61
C LYS A 189 6.20 -2.18 8.49
N LEU A 190 6.41 -3.45 8.17
CA LEU A 190 5.53 -4.20 7.28
C LEU A 190 4.67 -5.11 8.15
N MET A 191 3.36 -5.01 7.99
CA MET A 191 2.38 -5.79 8.73
C MET A 191 1.65 -6.71 7.75
N ARG A 192 1.85 -8.01 7.92
CA ARG A 192 1.30 -9.08 7.06
C ARG A 192 0.28 -9.90 7.81
N LYS A 193 -0.86 -10.17 7.18
CA LYS A 193 -1.85 -11.10 7.72
C LYS A 193 -1.46 -12.53 7.32
N THR A 194 -1.27 -13.40 8.31
CA THR A 194 -1.01 -14.83 8.12
C THR A 194 -2.11 -15.68 8.75
N LYS A 195 -2.09 -16.99 8.51
CA LYS A 195 -3.04 -17.91 9.16
C LYS A 195 -2.92 -17.94 10.69
N LYS A 196 -1.71 -17.66 11.21
CA LYS A 196 -1.40 -17.63 12.64
C LYS A 196 -1.73 -16.30 13.31
N GLY A 197 -2.13 -15.29 12.53
CA GLY A 197 -2.39 -13.94 13.01
C GLY A 197 -1.75 -12.87 12.14
N ARG A 198 -1.29 -11.79 12.76
CA ARG A 198 -0.62 -10.69 12.07
C ARG A 198 0.86 -10.68 12.47
N GLU A 199 1.73 -10.82 11.50
CA GLU A 199 3.18 -10.69 11.66
C GLU A 199 3.63 -9.26 11.37
N ILE A 200 4.57 -8.74 12.17
CA ILE A 200 5.06 -7.37 12.05
C ILE A 200 6.58 -7.40 11.92
N TYR A 201 7.06 -6.98 10.76
CA TYR A 201 8.48 -6.90 10.44
C TYR A 201 8.97 -5.46 10.58
N LYS A 202 10.08 -5.27 11.29
CA LYS A 202 10.77 -3.98 11.34
C LYS A 202 11.94 -3.99 10.37
N ILE A 203 11.97 -3.01 9.48
CA ILE A 203 12.91 -2.93 8.36
C ILE A 203 13.64 -1.59 8.44
N ASP A 204 14.96 -1.65 8.29
CA ASP A 204 15.82 -0.47 8.20
C ASP A 204 16.37 -0.37 6.78
N LEU A 205 15.95 0.68 6.06
CA LEU A 205 16.41 1.01 4.71
C LEU A 205 17.37 2.22 4.69
N SER A 206 17.83 2.70 5.86
CA SER A 206 18.71 3.86 5.94
C SER A 206 20.17 3.56 5.58
N THR A 207 20.53 2.29 5.53
CA THR A 207 21.90 1.83 5.25
C THR A 207 21.94 0.86 4.08
N ILE A 208 23.11 0.73 3.45
CA ILE A 208 23.32 -0.26 2.37
C ILE A 208 23.08 -1.69 2.87
N ASN A 209 23.37 -1.99 4.13
CA ASN A 209 23.10 -3.31 4.73
C ASN A 209 21.58 -3.61 4.76
N GLY A 210 20.74 -2.59 4.81
CA GLY A 210 19.29 -2.72 4.71
C GLY A 210 18.78 -3.11 3.31
N LEU A 211 19.61 -3.02 2.27
CA LEU A 211 19.21 -3.33 0.89
C LEU A 211 18.71 -4.78 0.75
N ARG A 212 19.30 -5.72 1.49
CA ARG A 212 18.82 -7.11 1.52
C ARG A 212 17.35 -7.18 1.96
N ASN A 213 16.98 -6.41 2.97
CA ASN A 213 15.61 -6.37 3.48
C ASN A 213 14.65 -5.60 2.53
N ALA A 214 15.20 -4.68 1.73
CA ALA A 214 14.47 -3.96 0.71
C ALA A 214 13.94 -4.87 -0.42
N GLN A 215 14.61 -6.00 -0.66
CA GLN A 215 14.23 -7.01 -1.65
C GLN A 215 13.10 -7.94 -1.18
N MET A 216 12.64 -7.80 0.07
CA MET A 216 11.48 -8.55 0.56
C MET A 216 10.29 -8.34 -0.37
N ILE A 217 9.68 -9.43 -0.83
CA ILE A 217 8.51 -9.40 -1.71
C ILE A 217 7.28 -9.05 -0.89
N VAL A 218 6.56 -8.01 -1.30
CA VAL A 218 5.29 -7.61 -0.68
C VAL A 218 4.16 -8.53 -1.15
N GLN A 219 3.17 -8.73 -0.28
CA GLN A 219 2.00 -9.56 -0.57
C GLN A 219 0.72 -8.71 -0.58
N SER A 220 -0.31 -9.22 -1.25
CA SER A 220 -1.62 -8.56 -1.26
C SER A 220 -2.13 -8.33 0.16
N ASN A 221 -2.64 -7.13 0.41
CA ASN A 221 -3.14 -6.66 1.71
C ASN A 221 -2.07 -6.48 2.80
N ASP A 222 -0.78 -6.39 2.44
CA ASP A 222 0.24 -5.90 3.36
C ASP A 222 0.02 -4.41 3.68
N TYR A 223 0.29 -4.04 4.93
CA TYR A 223 0.38 -2.64 5.35
C TYR A 223 1.83 -2.27 5.56
N ILE A 224 2.29 -1.22 4.89
CA ILE A 224 3.64 -0.70 5.01
C ILE A 224 3.55 0.67 5.67
N TYR A 225 4.14 0.79 6.84
CA TYR A 225 4.13 2.01 7.63
C TYR A 225 5.56 2.53 7.81
N VAL A 226 5.82 3.72 7.30
CA VAL A 226 7.06 4.45 7.52
C VAL A 226 6.88 5.33 8.76
N ASP A 227 7.63 5.08 9.83
CA ASP A 227 7.63 5.94 11.00
C ASP A 227 8.08 7.36 10.59
N PHE A 228 7.59 8.38 11.28
CA PHE A 228 8.00 9.76 11.02
C PHE A 228 8.40 10.48 12.30
N LYS A 229 9.25 11.51 12.17
CA LYS A 229 9.58 12.45 13.24
C LYS A 229 8.82 13.74 13.01
N PRO A 230 7.93 14.14 13.93
CA PRO A 230 7.36 15.48 13.87
C PRO A 230 8.48 16.51 14.06
N ARG A 231 8.58 17.48 13.17
CA ARG A 231 9.50 18.63 13.30
C ARG A 231 8.88 19.65 14.24
N LEU A 232 9.00 19.40 15.55
CA LEU A 232 8.40 20.26 16.59
C LEU A 232 8.88 21.70 16.51
N ALA A 233 10.17 21.90 16.25
CA ALA A 233 10.74 23.24 16.16
C ALA A 233 10.10 24.06 15.03
N THR A 234 9.98 23.46 13.83
CA THR A 234 9.43 24.18 12.66
C THR A 234 7.96 24.53 12.82
N SER A 235 7.14 23.65 13.41
CA SER A 235 5.72 23.95 13.66
C SER A 235 5.54 25.05 14.69
N LEU A 236 6.33 25.05 15.76
CA LEU A 236 6.30 26.12 16.77
C LEU A 236 6.75 27.46 16.18
N PHE A 237 7.80 27.49 15.37
CA PHE A 237 8.24 28.74 14.72
C PHE A 237 7.20 29.28 13.74
N VAL A 238 6.53 28.43 12.98
CA VAL A 238 5.47 28.86 12.05
C VAL A 238 4.26 29.44 12.80
N GLU A 239 3.87 28.84 13.93
CA GLU A 239 2.75 29.33 14.74
C GLU A 239 3.07 30.62 15.51
N ILE A 240 4.32 30.79 15.97
CA ILE A 240 4.73 31.95 16.79
C ILE A 240 5.17 33.15 15.91
N SER A 241 5.64 32.89 14.70
CA SER A 241 6.16 33.90 13.75
C SER A 241 5.19 35.09 13.53
N PRO A 242 3.87 34.89 13.30
CA PRO A 242 2.94 36.00 13.12
C PRO A 242 2.85 36.91 14.40
N TRP A 243 2.87 36.28 15.57
CA TRP A 243 2.80 37.01 16.85
C TRP A 243 4.08 37.80 17.15
N LEU A 244 5.24 37.25 16.79
CA LEU A 244 6.52 37.97 16.89
C LEU A 244 6.56 39.18 15.96
N SER A 245 6.04 39.07 14.72
CA SER A 245 5.97 40.22 13.81
C SER A 245 5.03 41.32 14.32
N VAL A 246 3.88 40.98 14.89
CA VAL A 246 2.97 41.95 15.52
C VAL A 246 3.61 42.62 16.72
N MET A 247 4.30 41.85 17.60
CA MET A 247 5.02 42.42 18.75
C MET A 247 6.13 43.37 18.33
N THR A 248 6.94 43.01 17.34
CA THR A 248 8.03 43.85 16.84
C THR A 248 7.50 45.14 16.22
N THR A 249 6.42 45.06 15.45
CA THR A 249 5.76 46.24 14.85
C THR A 249 5.17 47.15 15.94
N ALA A 250 4.53 46.60 16.96
CA ALA A 250 3.98 47.35 18.07
C ALA A 250 5.08 48.04 18.89
N LEU A 251 6.23 47.39 19.13
CA LEU A 251 7.38 47.98 19.82
C LEU A 251 8.02 49.12 19.00
N LEU A 252 8.13 48.96 17.68
CA LEU A 252 8.67 49.99 16.81
C LEU A 252 7.75 51.20 16.75
N THR A 253 6.44 51.02 16.63
CA THR A 253 5.46 52.13 16.64
C THR A 253 5.42 52.83 17.98
N TRP A 254 5.53 52.09 19.10
CA TRP A 254 5.62 52.69 20.44
C TRP A 254 6.87 53.58 20.62
N ASN A 255 8.01 53.13 20.05
CA ASN A 255 9.27 53.87 20.14
C ASN A 255 9.24 55.16 19.27
N ILE A 256 8.47 55.17 18.19
CA ILE A 256 8.28 56.36 17.34
C ILE A 256 7.33 57.37 17.97
N ILE A 257 6.28 56.89 18.68
CA ILE A 257 5.27 57.75 19.31
C ILE A 257 5.74 58.38 20.64
N ARG A 258 6.75 57.76 21.29
CA ARG A 258 7.44 58.32 22.47
C ARG A 258 8.87 58.77 22.13
N PRO A 259 9.08 59.86 21.40
CA PRO A 259 10.40 60.47 21.34
C PRO A 259 10.71 61.09 22.72
N ASN A 260 11.88 60.79 23.25
CA ASN A 260 12.42 61.48 24.43
C ASN A 260 12.57 62.96 24.15
#